data_cb5b35eef71d28f2d0a29382a9c2d502
#
_entry.id   cb5b35eef71d28f2d0a29382a9c2d502
#
_cell.length_a   1.000
_cell.length_b   1.000
_cell.length_c   1.000
_cell.angle_alpha   90.00
_cell.angle_beta   90.00
_cell.angle_gamma   90.00
#
_symmetry.space_group_name_H-M   'P 1'
#
loop_
_entity.id
_entity.type
_entity.pdbx_description
1 polymer ?
#
loop_
_entity_poly.entity_id
_entity_poly.type
_entity_poly.pdbx_seq_one_letter_code
_entity_poly.pdbx_strand_id
1 'polypeptide(L)'
;MRLPRIVVAGAGMAGLVTAVAAQESGAEVVLLEKGPAPGGSLALSGGTLWCARTVDDLRRLVPRGDVELGRVLVEDFPAGVEWLVALGVSLAPLKTLPDRTVYLMEPGPGAFITHMAERFQSGGGTLLCNSAATELLWSDEGEVSGVCVRINGEARQSIACDRVILTTGGFQANPEMLSRYFGRWSDRLILRSNPRSTGDGWQMAQALNAAPSRAMGSFYGHLLPAPPAQVPTHDFIAYTQYHSEQGVLVNLRGERFTDESLGDETNTQAVARQPEALAVLLYDDTVYRTYAVRLAGGGARASDTFYESQALGAPAAVACSLEELAAAMQAHDLHGSSLLATLREYNQAVQDQRTAGLVIPRRANPNPVSKPPFYALGVTPGITFTLGGLRINTDGQVLDRGGYPIPGLYAAGADAGGIHNERYAGGLCLGLVFGRRAAKHAASH
;
A
#
# COMPACT_ATOMS: atom_id res chain seq x y z
N MET A 1 8.46 -22.62 -33.68
CA MET A 1 7.22 -22.28 -32.94
C MET A 1 7.09 -20.77 -32.98
N ARG A 2 5.84 -20.25 -33.08
CA ARG A 2 5.59 -18.82 -32.94
C ARG A 2 5.86 -18.43 -31.47
N LEU A 3 6.52 -17.29 -31.24
CA LEU A 3 6.71 -16.76 -29.88
C LEU A 3 5.35 -16.35 -29.31
N PRO A 4 5.07 -16.59 -28.02
CA PRO A 4 3.86 -16.14 -27.40
C PRO A 4 3.82 -14.61 -27.35
N ARG A 5 2.67 -14.02 -27.66
CA ARG A 5 2.43 -12.59 -27.55
C ARG A 5 1.72 -12.27 -26.25
N ILE A 6 2.38 -11.46 -25.42
CA ILE A 6 1.90 -11.12 -24.09
C ILE A 6 1.59 -9.62 -24.01
N VAL A 7 0.40 -9.27 -23.54
CA VAL A 7 0.08 -7.90 -23.15
C VAL A 7 0.21 -7.77 -21.64
N VAL A 8 1.01 -6.80 -21.18
CA VAL A 8 1.14 -6.41 -19.78
C VAL A 8 0.40 -5.09 -19.59
N ALA A 9 -0.62 -5.06 -18.73
CA ALA A 9 -1.46 -3.89 -18.51
C ALA A 9 -1.04 -3.15 -17.23
N GLY A 10 -0.38 -1.98 -17.38
CA GLY A 10 0.15 -1.13 -16.32
C GLY A 10 1.68 -1.20 -16.22
N ALA A 11 2.36 -0.05 -16.29
CA ALA A 11 3.81 0.07 -16.28
C ALA A 11 4.38 0.58 -14.93
N GLY A 12 3.83 0.11 -13.80
CA GLY A 12 4.38 0.27 -12.46
C GLY A 12 5.52 -0.72 -12.18
N MET A 13 5.89 -0.91 -10.90
CA MET A 13 6.91 -1.89 -10.48
C MET A 13 6.65 -3.28 -11.07
N ALA A 14 5.43 -3.81 -10.89
CA ALA A 14 5.07 -5.14 -11.36
C ALA A 14 5.13 -5.23 -12.90
N GLY A 15 4.60 -4.23 -13.62
CA GLY A 15 4.54 -4.24 -15.07
C GLY A 15 5.90 -4.15 -15.74
N LEU A 16 6.78 -3.28 -15.26
CA LEU A 16 8.15 -3.16 -15.77
C LEU A 16 8.95 -4.45 -15.57
N VAL A 17 8.86 -5.04 -14.35
CA VAL A 17 9.48 -6.33 -14.03
C VAL A 17 8.92 -7.44 -14.93
N THR A 18 7.58 -7.51 -15.05
CA THR A 18 6.91 -8.52 -15.87
C THR A 18 7.31 -8.42 -17.34
N ALA A 19 7.33 -7.21 -17.90
CA ALA A 19 7.63 -6.98 -19.30
C ALA A 19 9.06 -7.42 -19.66
N VAL A 20 10.05 -7.03 -18.84
CA VAL A 20 11.44 -7.44 -19.06
C VAL A 20 11.59 -8.96 -18.89
N ALA A 21 11.02 -9.55 -17.83
CA ALA A 21 11.13 -10.98 -17.57
C ALA A 21 10.44 -11.85 -18.64
N ALA A 22 9.28 -11.42 -19.17
CA ALA A 22 8.60 -12.11 -20.26
C ALA A 22 9.39 -12.04 -21.56
N GLN A 23 9.99 -10.90 -21.88
CA GLN A 23 10.85 -10.71 -23.03
C GLN A 23 12.11 -11.59 -22.94
N GLU A 24 12.77 -11.65 -21.78
CA GLU A 24 13.91 -12.56 -21.55
C GLU A 24 13.52 -14.04 -21.65
N SER A 25 12.24 -14.36 -21.42
CA SER A 25 11.67 -15.70 -21.59
C SER A 25 11.25 -15.99 -23.04
N GLY A 26 11.50 -15.09 -23.98
CA GLY A 26 11.27 -15.27 -25.41
C GLY A 26 9.88 -14.85 -25.90
N ALA A 27 9.12 -14.08 -25.15
CA ALA A 27 7.82 -13.58 -25.58
C ALA A 27 7.91 -12.27 -26.38
N GLU A 28 6.98 -12.05 -27.33
CA GLU A 28 6.68 -10.73 -27.87
C GLU A 28 5.82 -9.97 -26.86
N VAL A 29 6.28 -8.81 -26.37
CA VAL A 29 5.62 -8.12 -25.26
C VAL A 29 5.17 -6.72 -25.65
N VAL A 30 3.90 -6.41 -25.36
CA VAL A 30 3.33 -5.07 -25.38
C VAL A 30 3.01 -4.63 -23.95
N LEU A 31 3.67 -3.58 -23.49
CA LEU A 31 3.43 -2.97 -22.17
C LEU A 31 2.57 -1.73 -22.33
N LEU A 32 1.41 -1.73 -21.68
CA LEU A 32 0.44 -0.63 -21.69
C LEU A 32 0.55 0.21 -20.41
N GLU A 33 0.52 1.52 -20.55
CA GLU A 33 0.44 2.45 -19.44
C GLU A 33 -0.69 3.48 -19.69
N LYS A 34 -1.61 3.57 -18.74
CA LYS A 34 -2.75 4.50 -18.81
C LYS A 34 -2.31 5.98 -18.70
N GLY A 35 -1.24 6.22 -17.96
CA GLY A 35 -0.64 7.54 -17.78
C GLY A 35 0.30 7.95 -18.93
N PRO A 36 0.80 9.19 -18.88
CA PRO A 36 1.71 9.72 -19.90
C PRO A 36 3.13 9.15 -19.81
N ALA A 37 3.47 8.47 -18.71
CA ALA A 37 4.78 7.89 -18.47
C ALA A 37 4.69 6.65 -17.57
N PRO A 38 5.62 5.69 -17.67
CA PRO A 38 5.70 4.56 -16.77
C PRO A 38 6.07 4.98 -15.34
N GLY A 39 5.81 4.09 -14.37
CA GLY A 39 6.20 4.27 -12.97
C GLY A 39 5.07 4.02 -11.97
N GLY A 40 3.84 4.42 -12.31
CA GLY A 40 2.70 4.21 -11.42
C GLY A 40 2.94 4.71 -9.99
N SER A 41 2.54 3.93 -8.98
CA SER A 41 2.78 4.27 -7.56
C SER A 41 4.25 4.15 -7.14
N LEU A 42 5.09 3.43 -7.90
CA LEU A 42 6.52 3.35 -7.65
C LEU A 42 7.19 4.73 -7.75
N ALA A 43 6.77 5.57 -8.71
CA ALA A 43 7.30 6.92 -8.88
C ALA A 43 7.08 7.83 -7.66
N LEU A 44 6.08 7.53 -6.82
CA LEU A 44 5.75 8.27 -5.59
C LEU A 44 6.32 7.60 -4.33
N SER A 45 7.02 6.47 -4.47
CA SER A 45 7.55 5.70 -3.33
C SER A 45 8.94 6.20 -2.92
N GLY A 46 9.35 5.83 -1.70
CA GLY A 46 10.74 6.05 -1.26
C GLY A 46 11.76 5.09 -1.88
N GLY A 47 11.37 4.21 -2.81
CA GLY A 47 12.27 3.26 -3.48
C GLY A 47 12.81 2.14 -2.57
N THR A 48 12.21 1.91 -1.43
CA THR A 48 12.63 0.85 -0.49
C THR A 48 12.05 -0.49 -0.92
N LEU A 49 12.91 -1.39 -1.37
CA LEU A 49 12.58 -2.76 -1.74
C LEU A 49 12.90 -3.68 -0.55
N TRP A 50 11.90 -4.31 0.05
CA TRP A 50 12.09 -5.17 1.21
C TRP A 50 11.11 -6.33 1.27
N CYS A 51 11.51 -7.40 1.95
CA CYS A 51 10.72 -8.58 2.23
C CYS A 51 11.11 -9.17 3.58
N ALA A 52 10.21 -9.93 4.21
CA ALA A 52 10.55 -10.75 5.37
C ALA A 52 11.71 -11.71 5.05
N ARG A 53 12.56 -12.02 6.04
CA ARG A 53 13.72 -12.91 5.84
C ARG A 53 13.34 -14.37 5.74
N THR A 54 12.37 -14.79 6.52
CA THR A 54 11.87 -16.16 6.57
C THR A 54 10.36 -16.19 6.49
N VAL A 55 9.80 -17.35 6.18
CA VAL A 55 8.35 -17.54 6.18
C VAL A 55 7.76 -17.31 7.58
N ASP A 56 8.50 -17.65 8.63
CA ASP A 56 8.06 -17.42 10.02
C ASP A 56 8.07 -15.94 10.38
N ASP A 57 9.05 -15.17 9.87
CA ASP A 57 9.05 -13.71 10.00
C ASP A 57 7.83 -13.11 9.29
N LEU A 58 7.54 -13.56 8.06
CA LEU A 58 6.37 -13.10 7.32
C LEU A 58 5.07 -13.40 8.07
N ARG A 59 4.92 -14.60 8.64
CA ARG A 59 3.74 -14.98 9.44
C ARG A 59 3.57 -14.11 10.69
N ARG A 60 4.67 -13.68 11.31
CA ARG A 60 4.61 -12.71 12.43
C ARG A 60 4.21 -11.32 11.97
N LEU A 61 4.75 -10.86 10.84
CA LEU A 61 4.44 -9.55 10.25
C LEU A 61 3.03 -9.52 9.68
N VAL A 62 2.60 -10.57 8.98
CA VAL A 62 1.32 -10.66 8.26
C VAL A 62 0.59 -11.96 8.62
N PRO A 63 0.06 -12.09 9.84
CA PRO A 63 -0.49 -13.36 10.35
C PRO A 63 -1.71 -13.87 9.58
N ARG A 64 -2.41 -13.04 8.84
CA ARG A 64 -3.61 -13.37 8.05
C ARG A 64 -3.40 -13.42 6.54
N GLY A 65 -2.16 -13.24 6.08
CA GLY A 65 -1.79 -13.38 4.67
C GLY A 65 -1.95 -14.83 4.17
N ASP A 66 -2.00 -14.98 2.84
CA ASP A 66 -2.00 -16.30 2.22
C ASP A 66 -0.64 -17.00 2.47
N VAL A 67 -0.69 -18.22 2.99
CA VAL A 67 0.50 -18.95 3.44
C VAL A 67 1.37 -19.41 2.27
N GLU A 68 0.74 -19.91 1.20
CA GLU A 68 1.48 -20.44 0.04
C GLU A 68 2.08 -19.30 -0.79
N LEU A 69 1.29 -18.27 -1.08
CA LEU A 69 1.79 -17.09 -1.77
C LEU A 69 2.85 -16.36 -0.94
N GLY A 70 2.68 -16.30 0.38
CA GLY A 70 3.67 -15.74 1.29
C GLY A 70 4.99 -16.51 1.30
N ARG A 71 4.95 -17.86 1.23
CA ARG A 71 6.14 -18.69 1.10
C ARG A 71 6.88 -18.39 -0.21
N VAL A 72 6.16 -18.37 -1.33
CA VAL A 72 6.72 -18.01 -2.64
C VAL A 72 7.37 -16.62 -2.61
N LEU A 73 6.70 -15.64 -1.99
CA LEU A 73 7.23 -14.28 -1.87
C LEU A 73 8.61 -14.26 -1.18
N VAL A 74 8.75 -14.96 -0.06
CA VAL A 74 9.98 -14.98 0.73
C VAL A 74 11.09 -15.77 0.01
N GLU A 75 10.75 -16.95 -0.52
CA GLU A 75 11.72 -17.86 -1.15
C GLU A 75 12.29 -17.29 -2.47
N ASP A 76 11.47 -16.61 -3.29
CA ASP A 76 11.88 -16.09 -4.59
C ASP A 76 12.44 -14.67 -4.52
N PHE A 77 12.28 -13.95 -3.41
CA PHE A 77 12.74 -12.57 -3.28
C PHE A 77 14.26 -12.41 -3.49
N PRO A 78 15.14 -13.23 -2.89
CA PRO A 78 16.59 -13.12 -3.11
C PRO A 78 16.98 -13.26 -4.59
N ALA A 79 16.45 -14.27 -5.27
CA ALA A 79 16.70 -14.47 -6.70
C ALA A 79 16.12 -13.33 -7.57
N GLY A 80 15.07 -12.66 -7.08
CA GLY A 80 14.54 -11.44 -7.70
C GLY A 80 15.49 -10.26 -7.59
N VAL A 81 16.10 -10.07 -6.42
CA VAL A 81 17.10 -9.01 -6.20
C VAL A 81 18.35 -9.27 -7.02
N GLU A 82 18.87 -10.49 -7.04
CA GLU A 82 20.03 -10.87 -7.86
C GLU A 82 19.77 -10.61 -9.34
N TRP A 83 18.57 -10.93 -9.83
CA TRP A 83 18.16 -10.65 -11.19
C TRP A 83 18.13 -9.14 -11.51
N LEU A 84 17.61 -8.29 -10.62
CA LEU A 84 17.67 -6.84 -10.82
C LEU A 84 19.10 -6.31 -10.89
N VAL A 85 19.98 -6.80 -10.01
CA VAL A 85 21.42 -6.43 -10.02
C VAL A 85 22.08 -6.89 -11.32
N ALA A 86 21.80 -8.10 -11.80
CA ALA A 86 22.31 -8.60 -13.06
C ALA A 86 21.84 -7.80 -14.29
N LEU A 87 20.65 -7.16 -14.19
CA LEU A 87 20.17 -6.21 -15.18
C LEU A 87 20.83 -4.83 -15.10
N GLY A 88 21.69 -4.58 -14.11
CA GLY A 88 22.35 -3.29 -13.91
C GLY A 88 21.58 -2.31 -13.00
N VAL A 89 20.53 -2.77 -12.31
CA VAL A 89 19.83 -1.94 -11.32
C VAL A 89 20.72 -1.76 -10.10
N SER A 90 20.94 -0.50 -9.70
CA SER A 90 21.69 -0.19 -8.47
C SER A 90 20.78 -0.32 -7.24
N LEU A 91 21.14 -1.24 -6.35
CA LEU A 91 20.46 -1.50 -5.09
C LEU A 91 21.47 -1.42 -3.94
N ALA A 92 21.34 -0.42 -3.07
CA ALA A 92 22.14 -0.35 -1.86
C ALA A 92 21.52 -1.23 -0.76
N PRO A 93 22.28 -2.13 -0.13
CA PRO A 93 21.79 -2.86 1.02
C PRO A 93 21.59 -1.89 2.19
N LEU A 94 20.36 -1.77 2.65
CA LEU A 94 20.06 -1.07 3.89
C LEU A 94 20.34 -1.99 5.08
N LYS A 95 20.47 -1.38 6.27
CA LYS A 95 20.73 -2.08 7.52
C LYS A 95 19.84 -3.32 7.64
N THR A 96 20.45 -4.50 7.75
CA THR A 96 19.74 -5.76 7.98
C THR A 96 19.00 -5.68 9.31
N LEU A 97 17.68 -5.76 9.25
CA LEU A 97 16.82 -5.90 10.42
C LEU A 97 16.66 -7.39 10.74
N PRO A 98 16.37 -7.75 12.00
CA PRO A 98 16.29 -9.16 12.39
C PRO A 98 15.25 -9.97 11.60
N ASP A 99 14.15 -9.33 11.20
CA ASP A 99 12.97 -9.93 10.60
C ASP A 99 12.82 -9.68 9.08
N ARG A 100 13.67 -8.82 8.48
CA ARG A 100 13.55 -8.42 7.07
C ARG A 100 14.87 -8.10 6.40
N THR A 101 14.92 -8.27 5.08
CA THR A 101 15.99 -7.81 4.20
C THR A 101 15.50 -6.58 3.44
N VAL A 102 16.32 -5.53 3.42
CA VAL A 102 15.94 -4.22 2.88
C VAL A 102 17.00 -3.69 1.94
N TYR A 103 16.59 -3.20 0.78
CA TYR A 103 17.43 -2.52 -0.21
C TYR A 103 16.82 -1.16 -0.55
N LEU A 104 17.66 -0.19 -0.86
CA LEU A 104 17.27 1.09 -1.40
C LEU A 104 17.62 1.16 -2.89
N MET A 105 16.68 1.55 -3.73
CA MET A 105 16.95 1.87 -5.13
C MET A 105 17.80 3.13 -5.22
N GLU A 106 18.93 3.08 -5.93
CA GLU A 106 19.81 4.23 -6.09
C GLU A 106 19.90 4.67 -7.56
N PRO A 107 19.86 5.96 -7.82
CA PRO A 107 19.69 7.10 -6.90
C PRO A 107 18.23 7.31 -6.47
N GLY A 108 17.30 6.43 -6.85
CA GLY A 108 15.90 6.45 -6.46
C GLY A 108 14.97 5.78 -7.47
N PRO A 109 13.66 5.76 -7.20
CA PRO A 109 12.68 5.06 -8.05
C PRO A 109 12.66 5.56 -9.50
N GLY A 110 12.90 6.84 -9.72
CA GLY A 110 12.93 7.42 -11.08
C GLY A 110 14.00 6.77 -11.98
N ALA A 111 15.20 6.58 -11.45
CA ALA A 111 16.27 5.91 -12.18
C ALA A 111 15.94 4.44 -12.48
N PHE A 112 15.36 3.73 -11.51
CA PHE A 112 14.87 2.36 -11.74
C PHE A 112 13.84 2.31 -12.87
N ILE A 113 12.84 3.20 -12.85
CA ILE A 113 11.77 3.27 -13.85
C ILE A 113 12.37 3.50 -15.25
N THR A 114 13.24 4.49 -15.39
CA THR A 114 13.92 4.81 -16.65
C THR A 114 14.73 3.62 -17.13
N HIS A 115 15.57 3.06 -16.27
CA HIS A 115 16.43 1.93 -16.62
C HIS A 115 15.64 0.71 -17.10
N MET A 116 14.58 0.32 -16.40
CA MET A 116 13.76 -0.84 -16.77
C MET A 116 12.95 -0.59 -18.06
N ALA A 117 12.44 0.63 -18.25
CA ALA A 117 11.73 0.99 -19.48
C ALA A 117 12.66 0.99 -20.71
N GLU A 118 13.85 1.59 -20.59
CA GLU A 118 14.87 1.59 -21.64
C GLU A 118 15.36 0.16 -21.97
N ARG A 119 15.60 -0.65 -20.93
CA ARG A 119 15.96 -2.07 -21.09
C ARG A 119 14.91 -2.83 -21.89
N PHE A 120 13.63 -2.67 -21.53
CA PHE A 120 12.51 -3.29 -22.22
C PHE A 120 12.42 -2.87 -23.69
N GLN A 121 12.48 -1.56 -23.97
CA GLN A 121 12.40 -1.03 -25.35
C GLN A 121 13.61 -1.41 -26.20
N SER A 122 14.82 -1.35 -25.63
CA SER A 122 16.05 -1.73 -26.33
C SER A 122 16.08 -3.22 -26.68
N GLY A 123 15.40 -4.07 -25.91
CA GLY A 123 15.18 -5.48 -26.20
C GLY A 123 14.10 -5.75 -27.25
N GLY A 124 13.51 -4.71 -27.86
CA GLY A 124 12.47 -4.83 -28.90
C GLY A 124 11.02 -4.83 -28.35
N GLY A 125 10.82 -4.58 -27.04
CA GLY A 125 9.50 -4.47 -26.46
C GLY A 125 8.77 -3.18 -26.86
N THR A 126 7.43 -3.24 -26.94
CA THR A 126 6.60 -2.09 -27.29
C THR A 126 5.95 -1.51 -26.02
N LEU A 127 6.37 -0.29 -25.63
CA LEU A 127 5.75 0.47 -24.52
C LEU A 127 4.79 1.52 -25.09
N LEU A 128 3.50 1.44 -24.72
CA LEU A 128 2.47 2.38 -25.12
C LEU A 128 1.96 3.14 -23.90
N CYS A 129 2.35 4.40 -23.76
CA CYS A 129 1.80 5.35 -22.78
C CYS A 129 0.47 5.94 -23.29
N ASN A 130 -0.29 6.61 -22.39
CA ASN A 130 -1.65 7.10 -22.62
C ASN A 130 -2.58 6.03 -23.22
N SER A 131 -2.35 4.76 -22.85
CA SER A 131 -2.98 3.58 -23.42
C SER A 131 -3.60 2.74 -22.31
N ALA A 132 -4.89 2.97 -22.06
CA ALA A 132 -5.64 2.29 -21.02
C ALA A 132 -6.23 0.97 -21.54
N ALA A 133 -5.87 -0.16 -20.94
CA ALA A 133 -6.62 -1.40 -21.09
C ALA A 133 -8.02 -1.24 -20.47
N THR A 134 -9.05 -1.62 -21.19
CA THR A 134 -10.46 -1.37 -20.79
C THR A 134 -11.33 -2.61 -20.76
N GLU A 135 -10.96 -3.67 -21.49
CA GLU A 135 -11.74 -4.89 -21.60
C GLU A 135 -10.82 -6.04 -22.01
N LEU A 136 -11.04 -7.23 -21.45
CA LEU A 136 -10.40 -8.47 -21.89
C LEU A 136 -11.22 -9.09 -23.03
N LEU A 137 -10.56 -9.50 -24.08
CA LEU A 137 -11.18 -10.22 -25.19
C LEU A 137 -11.09 -11.72 -24.92
N TRP A 138 -12.15 -12.43 -25.27
CA TRP A 138 -12.35 -13.85 -25.02
C TRP A 138 -12.56 -14.60 -26.32
N SER A 139 -11.91 -15.73 -26.47
CA SER A 139 -12.09 -16.60 -27.65
C SER A 139 -13.25 -17.59 -27.45
N ASP A 140 -13.70 -18.19 -28.55
CA ASP A 140 -14.72 -19.25 -28.52
C ASP A 140 -14.23 -20.52 -27.80
N GLU A 141 -12.90 -20.72 -27.70
CA GLU A 141 -12.28 -21.83 -26.97
C GLU A 141 -12.24 -21.60 -25.46
N GLY A 142 -12.68 -20.45 -24.97
CA GLY A 142 -12.71 -20.12 -23.54
C GLY A 142 -11.37 -19.64 -22.98
N GLU A 143 -10.58 -18.92 -23.76
CA GLU A 143 -9.29 -18.34 -23.37
C GLU A 143 -9.25 -16.84 -23.61
N VAL A 144 -8.43 -16.10 -22.85
CA VAL A 144 -8.11 -14.70 -23.14
C VAL A 144 -7.37 -14.62 -24.49
N SER A 145 -7.91 -13.85 -25.43
CA SER A 145 -7.40 -13.72 -26.80
C SER A 145 -6.91 -12.31 -27.14
N GLY A 146 -7.04 -11.36 -26.22
CA GLY A 146 -6.61 -10.00 -26.44
C GLY A 146 -7.11 -9.02 -25.40
N VAL A 147 -6.91 -7.74 -25.68
CA VAL A 147 -7.36 -6.63 -24.84
C VAL A 147 -7.83 -5.46 -25.69
N CYS A 148 -8.96 -4.86 -25.29
CA CYS A 148 -9.36 -3.56 -25.82
C CYS A 148 -8.57 -2.45 -25.12
N VAL A 149 -8.04 -1.52 -25.91
CA VAL A 149 -7.20 -0.42 -25.42
C VAL A 149 -7.79 0.90 -25.89
N ARG A 150 -7.84 1.89 -25.02
CA ARG A 150 -8.17 3.27 -25.38
C ARG A 150 -6.88 4.08 -25.41
N ILE A 151 -6.46 4.53 -26.58
CA ILE A 151 -5.23 5.30 -26.80
C ILE A 151 -5.58 6.79 -26.83
N ASN A 152 -4.88 7.61 -26.05
CA ASN A 152 -5.11 9.07 -25.95
C ASN A 152 -6.56 9.47 -25.66
N GLY A 153 -7.35 8.59 -25.02
CA GLY A 153 -8.76 8.85 -24.75
C GLY A 153 -9.71 8.66 -25.96
N GLU A 154 -9.17 8.30 -27.12
CA GLU A 154 -9.91 8.12 -28.38
C GLU A 154 -10.60 6.75 -28.48
N ALA A 155 -11.02 6.40 -29.71
CA ALA A 155 -11.73 5.16 -29.99
C ALA A 155 -10.96 3.91 -29.53
N ARG A 156 -11.70 2.88 -29.12
CA ARG A 156 -11.15 1.60 -28.70
C ARG A 156 -10.46 0.89 -29.87
N GLN A 157 -9.31 0.34 -29.60
CA GLN A 157 -8.55 -0.54 -30.49
C GLN A 157 -8.36 -1.89 -29.80
N SER A 158 -8.34 -2.98 -30.58
CA SER A 158 -8.08 -4.32 -30.04
C SER A 158 -6.63 -4.70 -30.31
N ILE A 159 -5.95 -5.21 -29.29
CA ILE A 159 -4.63 -5.84 -29.40
C ILE A 159 -4.83 -7.33 -29.15
N ALA A 160 -4.66 -8.15 -30.19
CA ALA A 160 -4.69 -9.60 -30.07
C ALA A 160 -3.43 -10.09 -29.35
N CYS A 161 -3.56 -11.04 -28.45
CA CYS A 161 -2.43 -11.66 -27.73
C CYS A 161 -2.83 -13.06 -27.23
N ASP A 162 -1.84 -13.84 -26.87
CA ASP A 162 -2.04 -15.17 -26.33
C ASP A 162 -2.26 -15.13 -24.80
N ARG A 163 -1.73 -14.10 -24.13
CA ARG A 163 -1.80 -13.95 -22.66
C ARG A 163 -1.91 -12.47 -22.26
N VAL A 164 -2.60 -12.21 -21.15
CA VAL A 164 -2.65 -10.89 -20.51
C VAL A 164 -2.19 -11.00 -19.05
N ILE A 165 -1.29 -10.10 -18.65
CA ILE A 165 -0.84 -9.98 -17.27
C ILE A 165 -1.28 -8.63 -16.72
N LEU A 166 -2.18 -8.65 -15.74
CA LEU A 166 -2.72 -7.46 -15.09
C LEU A 166 -1.75 -6.95 -14.01
N THR A 167 -1.29 -5.73 -14.19
CA THR A 167 -0.36 -5.01 -13.29
C THR A 167 -0.80 -3.55 -13.15
N THR A 168 -2.14 -3.30 -13.22
CA THR A 168 -2.76 -1.98 -13.27
C THR A 168 -2.71 -1.25 -11.93
N GLY A 169 -2.32 -1.96 -10.86
CA GLY A 169 -2.35 -1.48 -9.49
C GLY A 169 -3.73 -1.72 -8.85
N GLY A 170 -3.85 -1.44 -7.55
CA GLY A 170 -5.12 -1.64 -6.85
C GLY A 170 -6.19 -0.62 -7.20
N PHE A 171 -7.22 -0.51 -6.35
CA PHE A 171 -8.36 0.38 -6.55
C PHE A 171 -8.41 1.55 -5.55
N GLN A 172 -7.28 1.93 -4.97
CA GLN A 172 -7.17 2.96 -3.93
C GLN A 172 -7.59 4.37 -4.39
N ALA A 173 -7.64 4.63 -5.69
CA ALA A 173 -8.11 5.89 -6.26
C ALA A 173 -9.59 5.82 -6.74
N ASN A 174 -10.34 4.78 -6.35
CA ASN A 174 -11.74 4.62 -6.74
C ASN A 174 -12.65 4.68 -5.50
N PRO A 175 -13.28 5.83 -5.20
CA PRO A 175 -14.10 6.01 -3.99
C PRO A 175 -15.29 5.04 -3.91
N GLU A 176 -15.89 4.67 -5.04
CA GLU A 176 -17.00 3.70 -5.09
C GLU A 176 -16.52 2.32 -4.61
N MET A 177 -15.37 1.85 -5.13
CA MET A 177 -14.81 0.57 -4.71
C MET A 177 -14.32 0.61 -3.26
N LEU A 178 -13.74 1.72 -2.80
CA LEU A 178 -13.36 1.88 -1.39
C LEU A 178 -14.58 1.76 -0.48
N SER A 179 -15.68 2.45 -0.79
CA SER A 179 -16.93 2.36 -0.01
C SER A 179 -17.52 0.96 -0.02
N ARG A 180 -17.45 0.27 -1.16
CA ARG A 180 -17.95 -1.10 -1.30
C ARG A 180 -17.19 -2.11 -0.45
N TYR A 181 -15.85 -2.01 -0.39
CA TYR A 181 -15.00 -3.04 0.23
C TYR A 181 -14.52 -2.68 1.63
N PHE A 182 -14.30 -1.41 1.93
CA PHE A 182 -13.73 -0.99 3.24
C PHE A 182 -14.77 -0.42 4.21
N GLY A 183 -15.94 0.02 3.71
CA GLY A 183 -17.05 0.47 4.54
C GLY A 183 -17.43 1.94 4.35
N ARG A 184 -18.39 2.36 5.16
CA ARG A 184 -19.19 3.58 4.96
C ARG A 184 -18.40 4.88 4.76
N TRP A 185 -17.26 5.04 5.43
CA TRP A 185 -16.51 6.30 5.45
C TRP A 185 -15.25 6.27 4.58
N SER A 186 -15.07 5.18 3.82
CA SER A 186 -13.81 4.95 3.10
C SER A 186 -13.66 5.77 1.81
N ASP A 187 -14.72 6.44 1.36
CA ASP A 187 -14.67 7.47 0.32
C ASP A 187 -13.92 8.74 0.75
N ARG A 188 -13.69 8.90 2.06
CA ARG A 188 -12.98 10.04 2.67
C ARG A 188 -11.49 9.80 2.88
N LEU A 189 -10.97 8.61 2.58
CA LEU A 189 -9.56 8.31 2.72
C LEU A 189 -8.72 9.19 1.79
N ILE A 190 -7.64 9.77 2.33
CA ILE A 190 -6.72 10.59 1.53
C ILE A 190 -5.85 9.66 0.67
N LEU A 191 -5.84 9.91 -0.63
CA LEU A 191 -5.01 9.15 -1.55
C LEU A 191 -3.53 9.50 -1.39
N ARG A 192 -2.69 8.53 -0.96
CA ARG A 192 -1.24 8.59 -0.88
C ARG A 192 -0.57 7.81 -2.01
N SER A 193 -1.09 7.86 -3.21
CA SER A 193 -0.69 6.97 -4.30
C SER A 193 -1.03 7.57 -5.66
N ASN A 194 -0.81 6.76 -6.71
CA ASN A 194 -1.14 7.13 -8.07
C ASN A 194 -2.67 7.31 -8.26
N PRO A 195 -3.15 8.48 -8.70
CA PRO A 195 -4.57 8.72 -8.93
C PRO A 195 -5.16 7.90 -10.09
N ARG A 196 -4.32 7.20 -10.84
CA ARG A 196 -4.75 6.31 -11.93
C ARG A 196 -4.99 4.86 -11.48
N SER A 197 -4.74 4.51 -10.23
CA SER A 197 -5.00 3.17 -9.67
C SER A 197 -6.49 3.05 -9.28
N THR A 198 -7.34 2.84 -10.29
CA THR A 198 -8.81 2.87 -10.19
C THR A 198 -9.46 1.49 -10.24
N GLY A 199 -8.67 0.42 -10.16
CA GLY A 199 -9.18 -0.96 -10.14
C GLY A 199 -9.51 -1.50 -11.53
N ASP A 200 -8.87 -1.02 -12.57
CA ASP A 200 -9.17 -1.41 -13.96
C ASP A 200 -8.97 -2.91 -14.19
N GLY A 201 -7.84 -3.46 -13.71
CA GLY A 201 -7.55 -4.90 -13.79
C GLY A 201 -8.59 -5.75 -13.06
N TRP A 202 -8.97 -5.34 -11.86
CA TRP A 202 -10.03 -5.97 -11.10
C TRP A 202 -11.37 -5.98 -11.88
N GLN A 203 -11.77 -4.83 -12.39
CA GLN A 203 -13.05 -4.69 -13.11
C GLN A 203 -13.07 -5.54 -14.38
N MET A 204 -11.99 -5.54 -15.17
CA MET A 204 -11.87 -6.37 -16.38
C MET A 204 -11.95 -7.86 -16.05
N ALA A 205 -11.25 -8.32 -15.02
CA ALA A 205 -11.24 -9.74 -14.63
C ALA A 205 -12.58 -10.21 -14.05
N GLN A 206 -13.33 -9.32 -13.36
CA GLN A 206 -14.66 -9.63 -12.85
C GLN A 206 -15.64 -10.00 -13.96
N ALA A 207 -15.52 -9.44 -15.16
CA ALA A 207 -16.33 -9.81 -16.33
C ALA A 207 -16.11 -11.28 -16.76
N LEU A 208 -14.95 -11.86 -16.41
CA LEU A 208 -14.59 -13.25 -16.65
C LEU A 208 -14.76 -14.15 -15.39
N ASN A 209 -15.60 -13.74 -14.44
CA ASN A 209 -15.89 -14.49 -13.21
C ASN A 209 -14.66 -14.70 -12.28
N ALA A 210 -13.65 -13.82 -12.34
CA ALA A 210 -12.49 -13.90 -11.47
C ALA A 210 -12.87 -13.83 -9.97
N ALA A 211 -12.20 -14.62 -9.15
CA ALA A 211 -12.43 -14.66 -7.72
C ALA A 211 -11.73 -13.49 -7.01
N PRO A 212 -12.39 -12.90 -5.98
CA PRO A 212 -11.72 -11.99 -5.06
C PRO A 212 -10.75 -12.76 -4.14
N SER A 213 -9.70 -12.07 -3.72
CA SER A 213 -8.86 -12.54 -2.63
C SER A 213 -9.53 -12.33 -1.26
N ARG A 214 -8.93 -12.89 -0.18
CA ARG A 214 -9.45 -12.74 1.18
C ARG A 214 -9.27 -11.34 1.79
N ALA A 215 -8.37 -10.51 1.25
CA ALA A 215 -7.97 -9.23 1.82
C ALA A 215 -8.72 -8.02 1.24
N MET A 216 -9.90 -8.22 0.60
CA MET A 216 -10.64 -7.13 -0.07
C MET A 216 -10.97 -5.95 0.85
N GLY A 217 -11.16 -6.18 2.15
CA GLY A 217 -11.43 -5.13 3.14
C GLY A 217 -10.20 -4.56 3.83
N SER A 218 -9.00 -4.78 3.28
CA SER A 218 -7.74 -4.35 3.88
C SER A 218 -6.89 -3.52 2.92
N PHE A 219 -6.16 -2.56 3.46
CA PHE A 219 -5.28 -1.69 2.70
C PHE A 219 -3.99 -1.36 3.46
N TYR A 220 -2.95 -0.99 2.74
CA TYR A 220 -1.75 -0.38 3.28
C TYR A 220 -1.88 1.13 3.26
N GLY A 221 -1.62 1.75 4.38
CA GLY A 221 -1.68 3.19 4.52
C GLY A 221 -1.19 3.66 5.88
N HIS A 222 -1.19 4.97 6.08
CA HIS A 222 -0.73 5.62 7.30
C HIS A 222 -1.65 6.78 7.66
N LEU A 223 -1.67 7.17 8.93
CA LEU A 223 -2.40 8.34 9.38
C LEU A 223 -1.76 9.63 8.83
N LEU A 224 -2.62 10.51 8.36
CA LEU A 224 -2.32 11.85 7.87
C LEU A 224 -3.10 12.90 8.69
N PRO A 225 -2.72 14.18 8.63
CA PRO A 225 -3.49 15.27 9.22
C PRO A 225 -4.94 15.27 8.72
N ALA A 226 -5.90 15.39 9.64
CA ALA A 226 -7.31 15.44 9.30
C ALA A 226 -7.70 16.73 8.56
N PRO A 227 -8.77 16.70 7.72
CA PRO A 227 -9.35 17.92 7.16
C PRO A 227 -9.68 18.95 8.27
N PRO A 228 -9.58 20.26 7.96
CA PRO A 228 -9.44 20.85 6.64
C PRO A 228 -8.00 20.90 6.08
N ALA A 229 -7.03 20.24 6.73
CA ALA A 229 -5.66 20.16 6.21
C ALA A 229 -5.63 19.57 4.81
N GLN A 230 -4.86 20.20 3.92
CA GLN A 230 -4.67 19.73 2.55
C GLN A 230 -3.24 19.19 2.39
N VAL A 231 -3.12 17.86 2.49
CA VAL A 231 -1.83 17.19 2.37
C VAL A 231 -1.40 17.15 0.90
N PRO A 232 -0.19 17.66 0.57
CA PRO A 232 0.32 17.61 -0.80
C PRO A 232 0.54 16.17 -1.28
N THR A 233 0.07 15.86 -2.48
CA THR A 233 0.14 14.50 -3.05
C THR A 233 1.56 14.02 -3.37
N HIS A 234 2.53 14.95 -3.44
CA HIS A 234 3.93 14.65 -3.75
C HIS A 234 4.83 14.60 -2.49
N ASP A 235 4.33 15.03 -1.32
CA ASP A 235 5.12 15.12 -0.07
C ASP A 235 4.37 14.53 1.15
N PHE A 236 3.44 13.62 0.94
CA PHE A 236 2.65 13.03 2.04
C PHE A 236 3.51 12.32 3.10
N ILE A 237 4.73 11.89 2.76
CA ILE A 237 5.65 11.22 3.69
C ILE A 237 6.04 12.15 4.86
N ALA A 238 6.22 13.44 4.61
CA ALA A 238 6.57 14.42 5.63
C ALA A 238 5.49 14.58 6.71
N TYR A 239 4.23 14.43 6.33
CA TYR A 239 3.07 14.61 7.21
C TYR A 239 2.54 13.32 7.83
N THR A 240 3.15 12.17 7.51
CA THR A 240 2.71 10.87 8.00
C THR A 240 3.02 10.69 9.49
N GLN A 241 2.01 10.29 10.28
CA GLN A 241 2.10 10.08 11.72
C GLN A 241 2.58 8.65 12.06
N TYR A 242 3.79 8.27 11.59
CA TYR A 242 4.38 6.93 11.80
C TYR A 242 4.49 6.54 13.27
N HIS A 243 4.46 7.53 14.16
CA HIS A 243 4.58 7.32 15.61
C HIS A 243 3.22 7.10 16.30
N SER A 244 2.14 6.91 15.57
CA SER A 244 0.80 6.70 16.15
C SER A 244 0.74 5.52 17.13
N GLU A 245 1.63 4.53 16.98
CA GLU A 245 1.78 3.42 17.92
C GLU A 245 2.36 3.82 19.28
N GLN A 246 2.90 5.02 19.41
CA GLN A 246 3.49 5.55 20.64
C GLN A 246 2.53 6.44 21.43
N GLY A 247 1.47 6.92 20.78
CA GLY A 247 0.42 7.76 21.38
C GLY A 247 -0.83 6.98 21.77
N VAL A 248 -1.88 7.71 22.05
CA VAL A 248 -3.24 7.22 22.33
C VAL A 248 -4.18 7.72 21.23
N LEU A 249 -4.94 6.83 20.62
CA LEU A 249 -5.95 7.16 19.60
C LEU A 249 -7.35 7.13 20.21
N VAL A 250 -8.07 8.23 20.07
CA VAL A 250 -9.49 8.32 20.46
C VAL A 250 -10.34 8.71 19.25
N ASN A 251 -11.59 8.20 19.22
CA ASN A 251 -12.60 8.64 18.27
C ASN A 251 -13.19 10.00 18.68
N LEU A 252 -14.10 10.56 17.89
CA LEU A 252 -14.72 11.86 18.17
C LEU A 252 -15.58 11.84 19.48
N ARG A 253 -15.91 10.66 20.02
CA ARG A 253 -16.53 10.54 21.34
C ARG A 253 -15.54 10.55 22.50
N GLY A 254 -14.24 10.67 22.22
CA GLY A 254 -13.19 10.66 23.22
C GLY A 254 -12.86 9.27 23.76
N GLU A 255 -13.23 8.20 23.05
CA GLU A 255 -13.06 6.80 23.47
C GLU A 255 -11.94 6.13 22.65
N ARG A 256 -11.08 5.34 23.33
CA ARG A 256 -10.13 4.46 22.65
C ARG A 256 -10.88 3.34 21.90
N PHE A 257 -10.40 2.97 20.72
CA PHE A 257 -11.06 2.00 19.85
C PHE A 257 -10.12 0.94 19.27
N THR A 258 -8.81 1.06 19.50
CA THR A 258 -7.79 0.13 19.01
C THR A 258 -6.68 -0.08 20.03
N ASP A 259 -5.94 -1.18 19.93
CA ASP A 259 -4.64 -1.34 20.56
C ASP A 259 -3.59 -0.69 19.65
N GLU A 260 -3.20 0.52 20.00
CA GLU A 260 -2.31 1.32 19.17
C GLU A 260 -0.93 0.64 18.96
N SER A 261 -0.53 -0.23 19.88
CA SER A 261 0.74 -0.99 19.79
C SER A 261 0.79 -2.01 18.65
N LEU A 262 -0.33 -2.22 17.95
CA LEU A 262 -0.37 -3.08 16.75
C LEU A 262 0.32 -2.46 15.53
N GLY A 263 0.74 -1.20 15.61
CA GLY A 263 1.47 -0.49 14.58
C GLY A 263 0.60 0.49 13.78
N ASP A 264 1.24 1.48 13.16
CA ASP A 264 0.56 2.62 12.54
C ASP A 264 -0.32 2.22 11.34
N GLU A 265 0.04 1.19 10.60
CA GLU A 265 -0.74 0.64 9.49
C GLU A 265 -2.07 0.03 9.98
N THR A 266 -2.04 -0.69 11.11
CA THR A 266 -3.24 -1.25 11.77
C THR A 266 -4.10 -0.13 12.36
N ASN A 267 -3.46 0.87 12.99
CA ASN A 267 -4.11 2.05 13.51
C ASN A 267 -4.86 2.80 12.41
N THR A 268 -4.23 2.96 11.25
CA THR A 268 -4.84 3.61 10.08
C THR A 268 -6.12 2.90 9.63
N GLN A 269 -6.10 1.57 9.54
CA GLN A 269 -7.29 0.80 9.19
C GLN A 269 -8.37 0.86 10.29
N ALA A 270 -7.97 0.94 11.56
CA ALA A 270 -8.90 1.11 12.67
C ALA A 270 -9.59 2.47 12.63
N VAL A 271 -8.87 3.55 12.30
CA VAL A 271 -9.45 4.89 12.12
C VAL A 271 -10.40 4.93 10.93
N ALA A 272 -10.11 4.23 9.82
CA ALA A 272 -11.00 4.16 8.67
C ALA A 272 -12.40 3.60 9.00
N ARG A 273 -12.52 2.83 10.09
CA ARG A 273 -13.78 2.26 10.58
C ARG A 273 -14.50 3.14 11.60
N GLN A 274 -13.88 4.23 12.07
CA GLN A 274 -14.51 5.18 12.98
C GLN A 274 -15.44 6.12 12.21
N PRO A 275 -16.42 6.73 12.90
CA PRO A 275 -17.27 7.74 12.28
C PRO A 275 -16.45 8.79 11.55
N GLU A 276 -16.84 9.10 10.33
CA GLU A 276 -16.21 10.07 9.43
C GLU A 276 -14.76 9.73 9.01
N ALA A 277 -14.26 8.53 9.36
CA ALA A 277 -12.85 8.16 9.23
C ALA A 277 -11.92 9.15 9.94
N LEU A 278 -12.34 9.65 11.11
CA LEU A 278 -11.60 10.62 11.93
C LEU A 278 -11.25 10.05 13.30
N ALA A 279 -10.09 10.47 13.80
CA ALA A 279 -9.63 10.23 15.16
C ALA A 279 -8.76 11.39 15.66
N VAL A 280 -8.42 11.38 16.94
CA VAL A 280 -7.44 12.28 17.52
C VAL A 280 -6.29 11.45 18.07
N LEU A 281 -5.08 11.77 17.67
CA LEU A 281 -3.84 11.21 18.19
C LEU A 281 -3.34 12.12 19.33
N LEU A 282 -3.13 11.52 20.50
CA LEU A 282 -2.78 12.19 21.74
C LEU A 282 -1.44 11.66 22.26
N TYR A 283 -0.58 12.55 22.70
CA TYR A 283 0.70 12.20 23.34
C TYR A 283 1.25 13.36 24.19
N ASP A 284 2.26 13.06 24.98
CA ASP A 284 2.96 14.03 25.84
C ASP A 284 4.31 14.49 25.23
N ASP A 285 5.01 15.38 25.93
CA ASP A 285 6.27 15.94 25.52
C ASP A 285 7.37 14.87 25.30
N THR A 286 7.30 13.75 26.05
CA THR A 286 8.26 12.66 25.88
C THR A 286 8.11 11.99 24.51
N VAL A 287 6.90 11.66 24.12
CA VAL A 287 6.60 11.05 22.81
C VAL A 287 6.84 12.07 21.69
N TYR A 288 6.44 13.33 21.89
CA TYR A 288 6.69 14.39 20.91
C TYR A 288 8.17 14.50 20.56
N ARG A 289 9.04 14.71 21.55
CA ARG A 289 10.49 14.89 21.31
C ARG A 289 11.17 13.66 20.77
N THR A 290 10.69 12.47 21.14
CA THR A 290 11.34 11.22 20.76
C THR A 290 10.94 10.75 19.35
N TYR A 291 9.67 10.99 18.96
CA TYR A 291 9.11 10.34 17.77
C TYR A 291 8.46 11.28 16.75
N ALA A 292 7.84 12.40 17.19
CA ALA A 292 7.18 13.33 16.29
C ALA A 292 8.16 14.28 15.58
N VAL A 293 9.27 14.62 16.24
CA VAL A 293 10.35 15.41 15.66
C VAL A 293 11.39 14.49 15.05
N ARG A 294 11.53 14.54 13.73
CA ARG A 294 12.53 13.77 12.99
C ARG A 294 13.70 14.66 12.63
N LEU A 295 14.88 14.31 13.10
CA LEU A 295 16.12 14.97 12.74
C LEU A 295 16.51 14.63 11.29
N ALA A 296 17.12 15.56 10.59
CA ALA A 296 17.68 15.32 9.27
C ALA A 296 18.80 14.29 9.36
N GLY A 297 18.70 13.21 8.59
CA GLY A 297 19.72 12.18 8.49
C GLY A 297 19.60 11.42 7.16
N GLY A 298 20.74 11.03 6.57
CA GLY A 298 20.76 10.21 5.37
C GLY A 298 20.02 10.78 4.14
N GLY A 299 19.99 12.11 3.98
CA GLY A 299 19.28 12.76 2.87
C GLY A 299 17.80 13.08 3.13
N ALA A 300 17.28 12.73 4.31
CA ALA A 300 15.91 13.09 4.69
C ALA A 300 15.84 14.53 5.22
N ARG A 301 14.74 15.23 4.90
CA ARG A 301 14.42 16.53 5.49
C ARG A 301 14.11 16.34 6.99
N ALA A 302 14.64 17.21 7.84
CA ALA A 302 14.15 17.35 9.21
C ALA A 302 12.67 17.74 9.17
N SER A 303 11.83 17.10 9.95
CA SER A 303 10.40 17.40 10.00
C SER A 303 9.88 17.36 11.42
N ASP A 304 8.96 18.27 11.73
CA ASP A 304 8.14 18.26 12.92
C ASP A 304 6.71 17.94 12.50
N THR A 305 6.35 16.67 12.59
CA THR A 305 5.08 16.18 12.03
C THR A 305 3.86 16.83 12.68
N PHE A 306 3.96 17.28 13.95
CA PHE A 306 2.87 17.96 14.63
C PHE A 306 2.67 19.38 14.10
N TYR A 307 3.71 20.23 14.19
CA TYR A 307 3.58 21.63 13.79
C TYR A 307 3.44 21.81 12.27
N GLU A 308 4.04 20.94 11.48
CA GLU A 308 3.81 20.91 10.03
C GLU A 308 2.33 20.52 9.71
N SER A 309 1.74 19.57 10.44
CA SER A 309 0.32 19.21 10.28
C SER A 309 -0.61 20.35 10.70
N GLN A 310 -0.29 21.03 11.83
CA GLN A 310 -1.03 22.18 12.29
C GLN A 310 -0.96 23.35 11.29
N ALA A 311 0.21 23.58 10.70
CA ALA A 311 0.40 24.62 9.68
C ALA A 311 -0.40 24.37 8.40
N LEU A 312 -0.71 23.09 8.08
CA LEU A 312 -1.64 22.73 7.00
C LEU A 312 -3.12 22.94 7.38
N GLY A 313 -3.41 23.31 8.60
CA GLY A 313 -4.77 23.54 9.09
C GLY A 313 -5.43 22.33 9.74
N ALA A 314 -4.69 21.29 10.11
CA ALA A 314 -5.25 20.17 10.86
C ALA A 314 -5.80 20.63 12.23
N PRO A 315 -6.91 20.06 12.72
CA PRO A 315 -7.34 20.23 14.09
C PRO A 315 -6.22 19.84 15.04
N ALA A 316 -5.68 20.79 15.81
CA ALA A 316 -4.55 20.54 16.69
C ALA A 316 -4.60 21.43 17.93
N ALA A 317 -4.12 20.90 19.05
CA ALA A 317 -3.99 21.66 20.29
C ALA A 317 -2.72 21.27 21.04
N VAL A 318 -2.13 22.25 21.73
CA VAL A 318 -1.07 22.08 22.72
C VAL A 318 -1.50 22.72 24.01
N ALA A 319 -1.37 22.02 25.14
CA ALA A 319 -1.82 22.51 26.44
C ALA A 319 -0.89 22.06 27.58
N CYS A 320 -0.93 22.79 28.70
CA CYS A 320 -0.16 22.46 29.90
C CYS A 320 -0.91 21.51 30.86
N SER A 321 -2.23 21.32 30.65
CA SER A 321 -3.03 20.35 31.39
C SER A 321 -3.93 19.54 30.46
N LEU A 322 -4.37 18.35 30.92
CA LEU A 322 -5.29 17.52 30.14
C LEU A 322 -6.69 18.18 30.03
N GLU A 323 -7.08 18.96 31.02
CA GLU A 323 -8.31 19.74 31.04
C GLU A 323 -8.30 20.81 29.94
N GLU A 324 -7.22 21.58 29.83
CA GLU A 324 -7.04 22.56 28.77
C GLU A 324 -7.03 21.90 27.39
N LEU A 325 -6.34 20.75 27.26
CA LEU A 325 -6.29 20.01 26.01
C LEU A 325 -7.69 19.55 25.58
N ALA A 326 -8.45 18.97 26.52
CA ALA A 326 -9.81 18.52 26.28
C ALA A 326 -10.75 19.68 25.89
N ALA A 327 -10.62 20.83 26.57
CA ALA A 327 -11.41 22.02 26.25
C ALA A 327 -11.07 22.58 24.86
N ALA A 328 -9.78 22.61 24.49
CA ALA A 328 -9.35 23.08 23.17
C ALA A 328 -9.88 22.18 22.04
N MET A 329 -9.93 20.86 22.26
CA MET A 329 -10.40 19.91 21.25
C MET A 329 -11.93 19.90 21.10
N GLN A 330 -12.70 20.45 22.03
CA GLN A 330 -14.15 20.65 21.86
C GLN A 330 -14.48 21.58 20.69
N ALA A 331 -13.61 22.55 20.39
CA ALA A 331 -13.75 23.40 19.21
C ALA A 331 -13.65 22.62 17.88
N HIS A 332 -13.25 21.36 17.93
CA HIS A 332 -13.10 20.42 16.81
C HIS A 332 -14.04 19.22 16.93
N ASP A 333 -15.21 19.39 17.55
CA ASP A 333 -16.27 18.38 17.71
C ASP A 333 -15.85 17.13 18.53
N LEU A 334 -14.79 17.19 19.34
CA LEU A 334 -14.39 16.12 20.24
C LEU A 334 -15.11 16.22 21.59
N HIS A 335 -15.66 15.13 22.11
CA HIS A 335 -16.29 15.09 23.43
C HIS A 335 -15.26 15.15 24.56
N GLY A 336 -14.94 16.35 25.04
CA GLY A 336 -13.87 16.60 26.00
C GLY A 336 -14.00 15.90 27.34
N SER A 337 -15.21 15.74 27.88
CA SER A 337 -15.40 15.04 29.16
C SER A 337 -15.08 13.56 29.10
N SER A 338 -15.45 12.88 28.00
CA SER A 338 -15.10 11.48 27.77
C SER A 338 -13.60 11.33 27.51
N LEU A 339 -12.99 12.28 26.81
CA LEU A 339 -11.54 12.30 26.59
C LEU A 339 -10.76 12.31 27.90
N LEU A 340 -11.15 13.20 28.85
CA LEU A 340 -10.50 13.26 30.16
C LEU A 340 -10.63 11.95 30.95
N ALA A 341 -11.82 11.34 30.94
CA ALA A 341 -12.05 10.05 31.61
C ALA A 341 -11.16 8.95 30.98
N THR A 342 -11.12 8.88 29.67
CA THR A 342 -10.29 7.94 28.91
C THR A 342 -8.79 8.09 29.22
N LEU A 343 -8.27 9.32 29.21
CA LEU A 343 -6.85 9.56 29.50
C LEU A 343 -6.49 9.27 30.94
N ARG A 344 -7.37 9.59 31.89
CA ARG A 344 -7.15 9.28 33.33
C ARG A 344 -7.14 7.75 33.55
N GLU A 345 -8.12 7.03 33.01
CA GLU A 345 -8.16 5.58 33.08
C GLU A 345 -6.92 4.94 32.45
N TYR A 346 -6.54 5.38 31.26
CA TYR A 346 -5.34 4.89 30.56
C TYR A 346 -4.06 5.15 31.37
N ASN A 347 -3.84 6.39 31.84
CA ASN A 347 -2.66 6.74 32.64
C ASN A 347 -2.60 5.94 33.95
N GLN A 348 -3.73 5.74 34.63
CA GLN A 348 -3.81 4.92 35.82
C GLN A 348 -3.46 3.46 35.52
N ALA A 349 -3.98 2.91 34.40
CA ALA A 349 -3.66 1.54 33.98
C ALA A 349 -2.18 1.37 33.62
N VAL A 350 -1.54 2.39 33.04
CA VAL A 350 -0.08 2.39 32.78
C VAL A 350 0.69 2.38 34.09
N GLN A 351 0.33 3.25 35.03
CA GLN A 351 0.97 3.32 36.35
C GLN A 351 0.86 2.00 37.12
N ASP A 352 -0.30 1.35 37.06
CA ASP A 352 -0.59 0.07 37.72
C ASP A 352 -0.09 -1.15 36.95
N GLN A 353 0.53 -0.97 35.78
CA GLN A 353 0.98 -2.04 34.88
C GLN A 353 -0.16 -2.99 34.45
N ARG A 354 -1.38 -2.46 34.27
CA ARG A 354 -2.61 -3.22 33.99
C ARG A 354 -3.21 -2.91 32.60
N THR A 355 -2.42 -2.38 31.68
CA THR A 355 -2.91 -1.93 30.37
C THR A 355 -3.51 -3.05 29.51
N ALA A 356 -3.12 -4.29 29.74
CA ALA A 356 -3.72 -5.47 29.08
C ALA A 356 -5.16 -5.75 29.54
N GLY A 357 -5.55 -5.24 30.70
CA GLY A 357 -6.90 -5.39 31.29
C GLY A 357 -7.88 -4.26 30.94
N LEU A 358 -7.47 -3.26 30.17
CA LEU A 358 -8.36 -2.22 29.67
C LEU A 358 -9.41 -2.82 28.70
N VAL A 359 -10.57 -2.18 28.56
CA VAL A 359 -11.61 -2.57 27.60
C VAL A 359 -11.02 -2.69 26.20
N ILE A 360 -10.19 -1.73 25.82
CA ILE A 360 -9.31 -1.82 24.65
C ILE A 360 -7.88 -2.02 25.19
N PRO A 361 -7.33 -3.25 25.13
CA PRO A 361 -6.01 -3.53 25.65
C PRO A 361 -4.92 -2.67 25.01
N ARG A 362 -3.85 -2.42 25.76
CA ARG A 362 -2.57 -1.90 25.22
C ARG A 362 -1.47 -2.90 25.56
N ARG A 363 -1.02 -3.68 24.57
CA ARG A 363 -0.13 -4.84 24.81
C ARG A 363 1.34 -4.50 24.84
N ALA A 364 1.73 -3.43 24.14
CA ALA A 364 3.11 -2.95 24.10
C ALA A 364 3.17 -1.42 24.08
N ASN A 365 4.36 -0.86 24.30
CA ASN A 365 4.61 0.59 24.29
C ASN A 365 3.58 1.39 25.12
N PRO A 366 3.35 1.06 26.39
CA PRO A 366 2.33 1.73 27.21
C PRO A 366 2.84 3.10 27.70
N ASN A 367 3.08 4.03 26.77
CA ASN A 367 3.52 5.39 27.10
C ASN A 367 2.38 6.16 27.74
N PRO A 368 2.54 6.71 28.97
CA PRO A 368 1.53 7.56 29.58
C PRO A 368 1.45 8.92 28.89
N VAL A 369 0.30 9.55 28.92
CA VAL A 369 0.11 10.96 28.53
C VAL A 369 0.15 11.79 29.82
N SER A 370 1.36 12.03 30.37
CA SER A 370 1.53 12.53 31.72
C SER A 370 2.49 13.72 31.90
N LYS A 371 3.35 13.99 30.93
CA LYS A 371 4.35 15.09 31.00
C LYS A 371 3.97 16.23 30.05
N PRO A 372 3.61 17.41 30.59
CA PRO A 372 3.27 18.56 29.73
C PRO A 372 4.52 19.07 28.97
N PRO A 373 4.33 19.77 27.82
CA PRO A 373 3.05 20.02 27.20
C PRO A 373 2.42 18.75 26.60
N PHE A 374 1.08 18.75 26.52
CA PHE A 374 0.30 17.70 25.90
C PHE A 374 -0.10 18.10 24.48
N TYR A 375 -0.11 17.15 23.57
CA TYR A 375 -0.39 17.35 22.16
C TYR A 375 -1.62 16.54 21.74
N ALA A 376 -2.50 17.16 20.96
CA ALA A 376 -3.62 16.52 20.30
C ALA A 376 -3.65 16.91 18.84
N LEU A 377 -3.73 15.93 17.95
CA LEU A 377 -3.75 16.12 16.49
C LEU A 377 -4.91 15.34 15.89
N GLY A 378 -5.80 16.01 15.18
CA GLY A 378 -6.80 15.37 14.33
C GLY A 378 -6.15 14.62 13.19
N VAL A 379 -6.49 13.33 13.04
CA VAL A 379 -5.90 12.45 12.05
C VAL A 379 -6.98 11.71 11.24
N THR A 380 -6.65 11.39 10.00
CA THR A 380 -7.48 10.65 9.06
C THR A 380 -6.64 9.61 8.30
N PRO A 381 -7.23 8.51 7.80
CA PRO A 381 -6.46 7.52 7.07
C PRO A 381 -6.02 8.02 5.69
N GLY A 382 -4.74 7.80 5.38
CA GLY A 382 -4.22 7.88 4.03
C GLY A 382 -4.02 6.48 3.46
N ILE A 383 -4.53 6.21 2.26
CA ILE A 383 -4.40 4.93 1.57
C ILE A 383 -3.30 4.95 0.52
N THR A 384 -2.40 3.96 0.55
CA THR A 384 -1.31 3.80 -0.42
C THR A 384 -1.66 2.77 -1.48
N PHE A 385 -2.09 1.57 -1.09
CA PHE A 385 -2.63 0.57 -2.02
C PHE A 385 -3.50 -0.46 -1.29
N THR A 386 -4.35 -1.14 -2.06
CA THR A 386 -5.25 -2.19 -1.56
C THR A 386 -4.49 -3.50 -1.38
N LEU A 387 -4.73 -4.22 -0.29
CA LEU A 387 -4.17 -5.57 -0.07
C LEU A 387 -5.03 -6.66 -0.69
N GLY A 388 -6.29 -6.35 -0.94
CA GLY A 388 -7.21 -7.14 -1.73
C GLY A 388 -7.04 -6.89 -3.22
N GLY A 389 -7.43 -7.87 -4.01
CA GLY A 389 -7.37 -7.88 -5.46
C GLY A 389 -7.85 -9.24 -5.99
N LEU A 390 -7.34 -9.63 -7.13
CA LEU A 390 -7.62 -10.92 -7.76
C LEU A 390 -6.99 -12.06 -6.95
N ARG A 391 -7.72 -13.16 -6.83
CA ARG A 391 -7.17 -14.41 -6.31
C ARG A 391 -6.29 -15.04 -7.38
N ILE A 392 -5.05 -15.36 -7.01
CA ILE A 392 -4.07 -16.01 -7.90
C ILE A 392 -3.58 -17.34 -7.31
N ASN A 393 -2.98 -18.18 -8.14
CA ASN A 393 -2.15 -19.30 -7.70
C ASN A 393 -0.66 -18.87 -7.59
N THR A 394 0.21 -19.78 -7.23
CA THR A 394 1.65 -19.54 -7.06
C THR A 394 2.38 -19.10 -8.34
N ASP A 395 1.83 -19.34 -9.52
CA ASP A 395 2.39 -18.96 -10.81
C ASP A 395 1.83 -17.63 -11.34
N GLY A 396 0.98 -16.97 -10.54
CA GLY A 396 0.36 -15.70 -10.88
C GLY A 396 -0.87 -15.80 -11.77
N GLN A 397 -1.36 -17.03 -12.07
CA GLN A 397 -2.61 -17.21 -12.83
C GLN A 397 -3.79 -16.73 -12.00
N VAL A 398 -4.69 -15.96 -12.61
CA VAL A 398 -5.94 -15.52 -11.98
C VAL A 398 -6.89 -16.70 -11.88
N LEU A 399 -7.51 -16.87 -10.71
CA LEU A 399 -8.46 -17.96 -10.46
C LEU A 399 -9.89 -17.45 -10.58
N ASP A 400 -10.77 -18.27 -11.13
CA ASP A 400 -12.20 -18.05 -11.11
C ASP A 400 -12.82 -18.35 -9.73
N ARG A 401 -14.13 -18.15 -9.58
CA ARG A 401 -14.85 -18.45 -8.33
C ARG A 401 -14.91 -19.93 -7.98
N GLY A 402 -14.68 -20.82 -8.93
CA GLY A 402 -14.52 -22.25 -8.74
C GLY A 402 -13.13 -22.65 -8.24
N GLY A 403 -12.16 -21.72 -8.31
CA GLY A 403 -10.77 -21.95 -7.94
C GLY A 403 -9.90 -22.49 -9.07
N TYR A 404 -10.39 -22.48 -10.30
CA TYR A 404 -9.66 -22.89 -11.49
C TYR A 404 -8.97 -21.69 -12.15
N PRO A 405 -7.77 -21.88 -12.76
CA PRO A 405 -7.13 -20.83 -13.53
C PRO A 405 -8.00 -20.37 -14.72
N ILE A 406 -8.13 -19.06 -14.89
CA ILE A 406 -8.72 -18.47 -16.10
C ILE A 406 -7.64 -18.53 -17.19
N PRO A 407 -7.87 -19.29 -18.29
CA PRO A 407 -6.85 -19.50 -19.31
C PRO A 407 -6.38 -18.19 -19.94
N GLY A 408 -5.06 -18.01 -20.01
CA GLY A 408 -4.44 -16.80 -20.58
C GLY A 408 -4.42 -15.58 -19.67
N LEU A 409 -4.95 -15.63 -18.43
CA LEU A 409 -5.03 -14.48 -17.55
C LEU A 409 -4.13 -14.62 -16.30
N TYR A 410 -3.31 -13.58 -16.07
CA TYR A 410 -2.38 -13.49 -14.94
C TYR A 410 -2.52 -12.14 -14.22
N ALA A 411 -2.04 -12.08 -12.97
CA ALA A 411 -1.96 -10.82 -12.23
C ALA A 411 -0.71 -10.77 -11.34
N ALA A 412 -0.16 -9.56 -11.17
CA ALA A 412 0.97 -9.30 -10.27
C ALA A 412 0.88 -7.91 -9.64
N GLY A 413 1.68 -7.68 -8.59
CA GLY A 413 1.64 -6.43 -7.83
C GLY A 413 0.34 -6.30 -7.04
N ALA A 414 -0.25 -5.10 -6.99
CA ALA A 414 -1.46 -4.84 -6.22
C ALA A 414 -2.75 -5.40 -6.88
N ASP A 415 -2.72 -5.82 -8.15
CA ASP A 415 -3.82 -6.58 -8.75
C ASP A 415 -3.92 -8.00 -8.18
N ALA A 416 -2.80 -8.59 -7.75
CA ALA A 416 -2.72 -9.86 -7.07
C ALA A 416 -2.93 -9.68 -5.56
N GLY A 417 -4.13 -9.99 -5.07
CA GLY A 417 -4.50 -9.75 -3.68
C GLY A 417 -4.31 -10.95 -2.75
N GLY A 418 -4.36 -10.69 -1.43
CA GLY A 418 -4.40 -11.70 -0.37
C GLY A 418 -3.04 -12.20 0.12
N ILE A 419 -1.95 -11.87 -0.56
CA ILE A 419 -0.59 -12.19 -0.12
C ILE A 419 -0.31 -11.48 1.22
N HIS A 420 -0.70 -10.22 1.30
CA HIS A 420 -0.80 -9.45 2.55
C HIS A 420 -2.27 -9.31 2.96
N ASN A 421 -2.52 -9.24 4.27
CA ASN A 421 -3.86 -9.01 4.81
C ASN A 421 -3.76 -8.35 6.18
N GLU A 422 -4.47 -7.24 6.39
CA GLU A 422 -4.45 -6.35 7.56
C GLU A 422 -3.09 -5.71 7.86
N ARG A 423 -2.00 -6.40 7.55
CA ARG A 423 -0.62 -5.93 7.74
C ARG A 423 0.17 -6.10 6.44
N TYR A 424 1.32 -5.51 6.41
CA TYR A 424 2.15 -5.31 5.23
C TYR A 424 3.59 -5.77 5.45
N ALA A 425 4.19 -6.36 4.43
CA ALA A 425 5.57 -6.83 4.46
C ALA A 425 6.28 -6.57 3.11
N GLY A 426 6.23 -5.32 2.63
CA GLY A 426 6.83 -4.88 1.38
C GLY A 426 5.87 -4.97 0.17
N GLY A 427 5.60 -3.84 -0.50
CA GLY A 427 4.74 -3.79 -1.69
C GLY A 427 5.51 -3.96 -3.00
N LEU A 428 6.72 -3.40 -3.06
CA LEU A 428 7.54 -3.51 -4.27
C LEU A 428 8.03 -4.94 -4.51
N CYS A 429 8.25 -5.72 -3.44
CA CYS A 429 8.63 -7.13 -3.56
C CYS A 429 7.51 -7.99 -4.17
N LEU A 430 6.23 -7.66 -3.95
CA LEU A 430 5.11 -8.33 -4.64
C LEU A 430 5.23 -8.19 -6.16
N GLY A 431 5.50 -6.97 -6.63
CA GLY A 431 5.70 -6.71 -8.05
C GLY A 431 6.92 -7.43 -8.64
N LEU A 432 8.01 -7.49 -7.88
CA LEU A 432 9.23 -8.18 -8.28
C LEU A 432 9.01 -9.70 -8.41
N VAL A 433 8.51 -10.31 -7.37
CA VAL A 433 8.40 -11.78 -7.29
C VAL A 433 7.30 -12.30 -8.22
N PHE A 434 6.07 -11.82 -8.03
CA PHE A 434 4.94 -12.32 -8.83
C PHE A 434 4.96 -11.82 -10.27
N GLY A 435 5.55 -10.64 -10.54
CA GLY A 435 5.78 -10.17 -11.91
C GLY A 435 6.69 -11.13 -12.69
N ARG A 436 7.81 -11.56 -12.10
CA ARG A 436 8.72 -12.54 -12.71
C ARG A 436 8.10 -13.93 -12.87
N ARG A 437 7.34 -14.40 -11.86
CA ARG A 437 6.67 -15.70 -11.93
C ARG A 437 5.61 -15.74 -13.02
N ALA A 438 4.70 -14.76 -13.03
CA ALA A 438 3.68 -14.65 -14.06
C ALA A 438 4.27 -14.57 -15.46
N ALA A 439 5.33 -13.76 -15.63
CA ALA A 439 6.04 -13.63 -16.90
C ALA A 439 6.61 -14.96 -17.40
N LYS A 440 7.36 -15.68 -16.56
CA LYS A 440 7.97 -16.97 -16.91
C LYS A 440 6.92 -18.03 -17.24
N HIS A 441 5.87 -18.14 -16.42
CA HIS A 441 4.81 -19.12 -16.67
C HIS A 441 4.04 -18.78 -17.96
N ALA A 442 3.64 -17.52 -18.16
CA ALA A 442 2.92 -17.08 -19.35
C ALA A 442 3.73 -17.23 -20.66
N ALA A 443 5.06 -17.15 -20.62
CA ALA A 443 5.91 -17.33 -21.78
C ALA A 443 6.16 -18.82 -22.12
N SER A 444 6.00 -19.74 -21.16
CA SER A 444 6.34 -21.16 -21.31
C SER A 444 5.13 -22.06 -21.65
N HIS A 445 3.92 -21.60 -21.41
CA HIS A 445 2.65 -22.32 -21.57
C HIS A 445 1.72 -21.59 -22.53
#